data_2e35494d573dfdc70372600ba5ffe658
#
_entry.id   2e35494d573dfdc70372600ba5ffe658
#
_cell.length_a   1.000
_cell.length_b   1.000
_cell.length_c   1.000
_cell.angle_alpha   90.00
_cell.angle_beta   90.00
_cell.angle_gamma   90.00
#
_symmetry.space_group_name_H-M   'P 1'
#
loop_
_entity.id
_entity.type
_entity.pdbx_description
1 polymer ?
#
loop_
_entity_poly.entity_id
_entity_poly.type
_entity_poly.pdbx_seq_one_letter_code
_entity_poly.pdbx_strand_id
1 'polypeptide(L)'
;MLIRERQRDRVRQALDDVGLADLAPTEIVGEQSVATQQLIEVARALASDAKMILFDEPTSSLPQRDVQRLFEIIERLKQRGLGLVYISHFLEEVRRVADVYSVLRDGRHVDSGRIDDVTDPEIVSKMVGRNAVSYTHLTLPTNDQ
;
A
#
# COMPACT_ATOMS: atom_id res chain seq x y z
N MET A 1 -6.55 11.85 -35.29
CA MET A 1 -7.85 11.76 -34.60
C MET A 1 -7.98 10.47 -33.77
N LEU A 2 -7.82 9.30 -34.39
CA LEU A 2 -7.92 7.97 -33.73
C LEU A 2 -6.99 7.72 -32.50
N ILE A 3 -5.78 8.27 -32.48
CA ILE A 3 -4.83 8.07 -31.37
C ILE A 3 -5.33 8.78 -30.10
N ARG A 4 -5.90 9.98 -30.20
CA ARG A 4 -6.43 10.73 -29.06
C ARG A 4 -7.68 10.10 -28.46
N GLU A 5 -8.53 9.48 -29.29
CA GLU A 5 -9.72 8.77 -28.83
C GLU A 5 -9.33 7.52 -28.03
N ARG A 6 -8.42 6.67 -28.56
CA ARG A 6 -7.90 5.49 -27.86
C ARG A 6 -7.24 5.84 -26.53
N GLN A 7 -6.51 6.96 -26.46
CA GLN A 7 -5.91 7.42 -25.20
C GLN A 7 -6.99 7.84 -24.19
N ARG A 8 -8.04 8.53 -24.63
CA ARG A 8 -9.15 8.92 -23.74
C ARG A 8 -9.90 7.71 -23.19
N ASP A 9 -10.14 6.71 -24.02
CA ASP A 9 -10.82 5.48 -23.58
C ASP A 9 -9.97 4.72 -22.56
N ARG A 10 -8.66 4.62 -22.76
CA ARG A 10 -7.73 4.02 -21.79
C ARG A 10 -7.72 4.78 -20.46
N VAL A 11 -7.69 6.12 -20.50
CA VAL A 11 -7.74 6.94 -19.27
C VAL A 11 -9.08 6.76 -18.55
N ARG A 12 -10.21 6.75 -19.26
CA ARG A 12 -11.52 6.51 -18.66
C ARG A 12 -11.59 5.13 -17.99
N GLN A 13 -11.14 4.10 -18.70
CA GLN A 13 -11.10 2.75 -18.13
C GLN A 13 -10.22 2.69 -16.88
N ALA A 14 -9.04 3.32 -16.90
CA ALA A 14 -8.15 3.36 -15.77
C ALA A 14 -8.75 4.11 -14.56
N LEU A 15 -9.48 5.22 -14.80
CA LEU A 15 -10.20 5.93 -13.75
C LEU A 15 -11.35 5.07 -13.17
N ASP A 16 -12.09 4.36 -14.02
CA ASP A 16 -13.13 3.43 -13.57
C ASP A 16 -12.54 2.28 -12.72
N ASP A 17 -11.43 1.71 -13.15
CA ASP A 17 -10.72 0.65 -12.44
C ASP A 17 -10.35 1.03 -10.99
N VAL A 18 -10.06 2.30 -10.75
CA VAL A 18 -9.78 2.85 -9.40
C VAL A 18 -10.99 3.49 -8.73
N GLY A 19 -12.18 3.32 -9.32
CA GLY A 19 -13.43 3.83 -8.76
C GLY A 19 -13.57 5.36 -8.83
N LEU A 20 -12.98 5.98 -9.86
CA LEU A 20 -13.09 7.40 -10.18
C LEU A 20 -13.81 7.63 -11.52
N ALA A 21 -14.81 6.82 -11.83
CA ALA A 21 -15.56 6.89 -13.09
C ALA A 21 -16.18 8.27 -13.36
N ASP A 22 -16.60 8.97 -12.29
CA ASP A 22 -17.23 10.29 -12.36
C ASP A 22 -16.23 11.44 -12.54
N LEU A 23 -14.93 11.19 -12.38
CA LEU A 23 -13.90 12.21 -12.52
C LEU A 23 -13.64 12.49 -14.01
N ALA A 24 -13.81 13.75 -14.42
CA ALA A 24 -13.50 14.12 -15.79
C ALA A 24 -11.98 14.12 -16.04
N PRO A 25 -11.49 13.53 -17.17
CA PRO A 25 -10.06 13.51 -17.48
C PRO A 25 -9.40 14.89 -17.66
N THR A 26 -10.20 15.95 -17.65
CA THR A 26 -9.77 17.34 -17.79
C THR A 26 -9.69 18.08 -16.46
N GLU A 27 -10.07 17.45 -15.36
CA GLU A 27 -10.00 18.07 -14.04
C GLU A 27 -8.57 18.28 -13.56
N ILE A 28 -8.37 19.31 -12.75
CA ILE A 28 -7.06 19.66 -12.21
C ILE A 28 -6.76 18.77 -11.01
N VAL A 29 -5.73 17.94 -11.12
CA VAL A 29 -5.35 16.96 -10.08
C VAL A 29 -5.06 17.63 -8.74
N GLY A 30 -4.39 18.79 -8.74
CA GLY A 30 -4.03 19.53 -7.52
C GLY A 30 -5.24 20.08 -6.72
N GLU A 31 -6.42 20.13 -7.32
CA GLU A 31 -7.66 20.56 -6.65
C GLU A 31 -8.43 19.38 -6.02
N GLN A 32 -7.99 18.16 -6.29
CA GLN A 32 -8.61 16.96 -5.75
C GLN A 32 -8.12 16.66 -4.32
N SER A 33 -8.89 15.86 -3.57
CA SER A 33 -8.46 15.36 -2.27
C SER A 33 -7.18 14.50 -2.40
N VAL A 34 -6.38 14.42 -1.33
CA VAL A 34 -5.15 13.59 -1.30
C VAL A 34 -5.44 12.15 -1.71
N ALA A 35 -6.54 11.59 -1.21
CA ALA A 35 -6.98 10.24 -1.58
C ALA A 35 -7.26 10.11 -3.08
N THR A 36 -7.97 11.09 -3.66
CA THR A 36 -8.25 11.11 -5.10
C THR A 36 -6.97 11.25 -5.92
N GLN A 37 -6.03 12.10 -5.49
CA GLN A 37 -4.75 12.28 -6.16
C GLN A 37 -3.95 10.96 -6.19
N GLN A 38 -3.90 10.21 -5.09
CA GLN A 38 -3.24 8.90 -5.05
C GLN A 38 -3.89 7.90 -6.01
N LEU A 39 -5.22 7.86 -6.07
CA LEU A 39 -5.93 6.98 -7.00
C LEU A 39 -5.71 7.39 -8.47
N ILE A 40 -5.58 8.68 -8.76
CA ILE A 40 -5.21 9.16 -10.09
C ILE A 40 -3.82 8.67 -10.50
N GLU A 41 -2.84 8.64 -9.57
CA GLU A 41 -1.51 8.10 -9.86
C GLU A 41 -1.56 6.60 -10.18
N VAL A 42 -2.39 5.83 -9.47
CA VAL A 42 -2.64 4.42 -9.81
C VAL A 42 -3.28 4.29 -11.19
N ALA A 43 -4.32 5.09 -11.48
CA ALA A 43 -4.97 5.10 -12.79
C ALA A 43 -3.98 5.45 -13.92
N ARG A 44 -3.06 6.39 -13.66
CA ARG A 44 -2.00 6.76 -14.63
C ARG A 44 -1.07 5.57 -14.93
N ALA A 45 -0.67 4.81 -13.92
CA ALA A 45 0.12 3.61 -14.09
C ALA A 45 -0.63 2.55 -14.93
N LEU A 46 -1.92 2.33 -14.64
CA LEU A 46 -2.77 1.42 -15.40
C LEU A 46 -2.93 1.85 -16.86
N ALA A 47 -3.17 3.14 -17.11
CA ALA A 47 -3.28 3.69 -18.45
C ALA A 47 -1.98 3.55 -19.27
N SER A 48 -0.85 3.38 -18.60
CA SER A 48 0.47 3.14 -19.21
C SER A 48 0.83 1.67 -19.37
N ASP A 49 -0.13 0.73 -19.18
CA ASP A 49 0.08 -0.72 -19.22
C ASP A 49 1.14 -1.24 -18.22
N ALA A 50 1.24 -0.61 -17.06
CA ALA A 50 2.15 -1.05 -16.01
C ALA A 50 1.87 -2.51 -15.63
N LYS A 51 2.94 -3.30 -15.50
CA LYS A 51 2.89 -4.69 -15.03
C LYS A 51 3.12 -4.80 -13.52
N MET A 52 3.68 -3.75 -12.95
CA MET A 52 3.96 -3.63 -11.52
C MET A 52 3.66 -2.22 -11.05
N ILE A 53 3.10 -2.12 -9.85
CA ILE A 53 2.87 -0.85 -9.15
C ILE A 53 3.53 -0.92 -7.78
N LEU A 54 4.26 0.14 -7.42
CA LEU A 54 4.87 0.28 -6.11
C LEU A 54 4.07 1.31 -5.31
N PHE A 55 3.62 0.92 -4.14
CA PHE A 55 2.99 1.76 -3.14
C PHE A 55 3.98 2.02 -2.00
N ASP A 56 4.35 3.27 -1.79
CA ASP A 56 5.28 3.69 -0.74
C ASP A 56 4.52 4.47 0.33
N GLU A 57 4.31 3.84 1.51
CA GLU A 57 3.54 4.38 2.64
C GLU A 57 2.18 5.00 2.23
N PRO A 58 1.35 4.33 1.42
CA PRO A 58 0.24 5.00 0.73
C PRO A 58 -0.89 5.43 1.66
N THR A 59 -0.92 4.94 2.90
CA THR A 59 -1.97 5.22 3.88
C THR A 59 -1.61 6.34 4.84
N SER A 60 -0.34 6.76 4.89
CA SER A 60 0.20 7.69 5.90
C SER A 60 -0.53 9.04 6.00
N SER A 61 -1.13 9.50 4.91
CA SER A 61 -1.87 10.76 4.82
C SER A 61 -3.37 10.60 4.55
N LEU A 62 -3.89 9.35 4.58
CA LEU A 62 -5.28 9.07 4.25
C LEU A 62 -6.18 8.97 5.48
N PRO A 63 -7.39 9.55 5.42
CA PRO A 63 -8.45 9.22 6.37
C PRO A 63 -8.82 7.73 6.31
N GLN A 64 -9.25 7.16 7.45
CA GLN A 64 -9.57 5.73 7.58
C GLN A 64 -10.54 5.19 6.51
N ARG A 65 -11.56 5.98 6.13
CA ARG A 65 -12.51 5.61 5.07
C ARG A 65 -11.83 5.42 3.71
N ASP A 66 -10.81 6.23 3.42
CA ASP A 66 -10.11 6.21 2.14
C ASP A 66 -9.06 5.08 2.11
N VAL A 67 -8.49 4.71 3.26
CA VAL A 67 -7.64 3.53 3.44
C VAL A 67 -8.38 2.26 3.03
N GLN A 68 -9.63 2.09 3.48
CA GLN A 68 -10.45 0.94 3.09
C GLN A 68 -10.64 0.84 1.57
N ARG A 69 -10.96 1.97 0.93
CA ARG A 69 -11.13 2.05 -0.52
C ARG A 69 -9.84 1.69 -1.27
N LEU A 70 -8.69 2.16 -0.78
CA LEU A 70 -7.39 1.81 -1.36
C LEU A 70 -7.16 0.30 -1.33
N PHE A 71 -7.43 -0.36 -0.20
CA PHE A 71 -7.27 -1.82 -0.09
C PHE A 71 -8.19 -2.60 -1.04
N GLU A 72 -9.42 -2.16 -1.23
CA GLU A 72 -10.34 -2.77 -2.21
C GLU A 72 -9.81 -2.66 -3.64
N ILE A 73 -9.16 -1.54 -3.97
CA ILE A 73 -8.52 -1.33 -5.26
C ILE A 73 -7.30 -2.26 -5.39
N ILE A 74 -6.42 -2.33 -4.39
CA ILE A 74 -5.26 -3.22 -4.37
C ILE A 74 -5.68 -4.66 -4.61
N GLU A 75 -6.71 -5.13 -3.92
CA GLU A 75 -7.23 -6.49 -4.09
C GLU A 75 -7.73 -6.74 -5.52
N ARG A 76 -8.47 -5.81 -6.12
CA ARG A 76 -8.89 -5.91 -7.53
C ARG A 76 -7.71 -5.97 -8.49
N LEU A 77 -6.65 -5.19 -8.24
CA LEU A 77 -5.45 -5.19 -9.07
C LEU A 77 -4.67 -6.51 -8.95
N LYS A 78 -4.60 -7.10 -7.74
CA LYS A 78 -4.04 -8.45 -7.53
C LYS A 78 -4.82 -9.49 -8.33
N GLN A 79 -6.14 -9.49 -8.26
CA GLN A 79 -7.00 -10.42 -9.01
C GLN A 79 -6.82 -10.31 -10.52
N ARG A 80 -6.45 -9.14 -11.02
CA ARG A 80 -6.09 -8.91 -12.45
C ARG A 80 -4.68 -9.37 -12.80
N GLY A 81 -3.92 -9.88 -11.85
CA GLY A 81 -2.56 -10.40 -12.07
C GLY A 81 -1.47 -9.33 -12.14
N LEU A 82 -1.70 -8.12 -11.62
CA LEU A 82 -0.63 -7.11 -11.51
C LEU A 82 0.32 -7.48 -10.37
N GLY A 83 1.62 -7.29 -10.61
CA GLY A 83 2.64 -7.31 -9.56
C GLY A 83 2.50 -6.05 -8.68
N LEU A 84 2.40 -6.23 -7.36
CA LEU A 84 2.28 -5.11 -6.43
C LEU A 84 3.41 -5.19 -5.40
N VAL A 85 4.08 -4.06 -5.18
CA VAL A 85 5.03 -3.88 -4.08
C VAL A 85 4.40 -2.87 -3.13
N TYR A 86 4.19 -3.28 -1.88
CA TYR A 86 3.58 -2.46 -0.84
C TYR A 86 4.59 -2.22 0.27
N ILE A 87 5.01 -0.97 0.45
CA ILE A 87 5.95 -0.56 1.49
C ILE A 87 5.15 0.09 2.61
N SER A 88 5.25 -0.44 3.82
CA SER A 88 4.62 0.09 5.02
C SER A 88 5.36 -0.37 6.27
N HIS A 89 5.26 0.40 7.33
CA HIS A 89 5.68 0.00 8.67
C HIS A 89 4.47 -0.48 9.53
N PHE A 90 3.25 -0.42 9.00
CA PHE A 90 2.04 -0.92 9.64
C PHE A 90 1.82 -2.39 9.26
N LEU A 91 2.13 -3.31 10.18
CA LEU A 91 2.03 -4.75 9.90
C LEU A 91 0.60 -5.22 9.59
N GLU A 92 -0.41 -4.60 10.18
CA GLU A 92 -1.82 -4.90 9.89
C GLU A 92 -2.16 -4.68 8.41
N GLU A 93 -1.60 -3.63 7.81
CA GLU A 93 -1.76 -3.34 6.38
C GLU A 93 -1.04 -4.39 5.52
N VAL A 94 0.22 -4.68 5.88
CA VAL A 94 1.03 -5.68 5.17
C VAL A 94 0.32 -7.04 5.19
N ARG A 95 -0.18 -7.47 6.35
CA ARG A 95 -0.93 -8.74 6.46
C ARG A 95 -2.17 -8.77 5.60
N ARG A 96 -2.81 -7.64 5.43
CA ARG A 96 -4.03 -7.54 4.64
C ARG A 96 -3.79 -7.69 3.14
N VAL A 97 -2.66 -7.17 2.63
CA VAL A 97 -2.45 -7.05 1.17
C VAL A 97 -1.39 -7.99 0.62
N ALA A 98 -0.41 -8.42 1.44
CA ALA A 98 0.76 -9.14 0.96
C ALA A 98 0.57 -10.66 0.98
N ASP A 99 1.11 -11.34 -0.03
CA ASP A 99 1.26 -12.79 -0.07
C ASP A 99 2.65 -13.20 0.44
N VAL A 100 3.63 -12.33 0.21
CA VAL A 100 5.02 -12.50 0.65
C VAL A 100 5.53 -11.19 1.25
N TYR A 101 6.52 -11.31 2.14
CA TYR A 101 7.17 -10.14 2.73
C TYR A 101 8.67 -10.13 2.47
N SER A 102 9.26 -8.95 2.55
CA SER A 102 10.71 -8.77 2.58
C SER A 102 11.05 -7.67 3.59
N VAL A 103 11.93 -7.95 4.54
CA VAL A 103 12.39 -6.97 5.52
C VAL A 103 13.70 -6.35 5.06
N LEU A 104 13.67 -5.03 4.92
CA LEU A 104 14.86 -4.22 4.67
C LEU A 104 15.21 -3.41 5.92
N ARG A 105 16.48 -3.38 6.28
CA ARG A 105 17.00 -2.58 7.40
C ARG A 105 18.39 -2.06 7.07
N ASP A 106 18.63 -0.77 7.31
CA ASP A 106 19.90 -0.12 7.05
C ASP A 106 20.42 -0.35 5.61
N GLY A 107 19.48 -0.33 4.64
CA GLY A 107 19.78 -0.55 3.22
C GLY A 107 20.15 -2.00 2.85
N ARG A 108 19.92 -2.96 3.76
CA ARG A 108 20.21 -4.39 3.54
C ARG A 108 18.96 -5.25 3.67
N HIS A 109 18.91 -6.27 2.84
CA HIS A 109 17.93 -7.33 3.00
C HIS A 109 18.23 -8.14 4.27
N VAL A 110 17.22 -8.33 5.12
CA VAL A 110 17.32 -9.06 6.39
C VAL A 110 16.65 -10.43 6.28
N ASP A 111 15.44 -10.46 5.74
CA ASP A 111 14.65 -11.68 5.64
C ASP A 111 13.52 -11.53 4.61
N SER A 112 12.99 -12.65 4.12
CA SER A 112 11.82 -12.71 3.27
C SER A 112 11.13 -14.07 3.38
N GLY A 113 9.83 -14.11 3.11
CA GLY A 113 9.05 -15.34 3.16
C GLY A 113 7.58 -15.12 2.85
N ARG A 114 6.76 -16.15 3.04
CA ARG A 114 5.31 -16.01 2.97
C ARG A 114 4.80 -15.30 4.22
N ILE A 115 3.82 -14.42 4.03
CA ILE A 115 3.28 -13.64 5.15
C ILE A 115 2.53 -14.54 6.15
N ASP A 116 1.95 -15.65 5.70
CA ASP A 116 1.21 -16.59 6.53
C ASP A 116 2.13 -17.44 7.44
N ASP A 117 3.42 -17.58 7.08
CA ASP A 117 4.38 -18.44 7.78
C ASP A 117 5.17 -17.70 8.86
N VAL A 118 4.87 -16.42 9.11
CA VAL A 118 5.61 -15.57 10.06
C VAL A 118 4.67 -14.84 11.01
N THR A 119 5.07 -14.65 12.24
CA THR A 119 4.31 -13.87 13.24
C THR A 119 4.74 -12.40 13.25
N ASP A 120 3.86 -11.50 13.74
CA ASP A 120 4.18 -10.07 13.85
C ASP A 120 5.40 -9.81 14.75
N PRO A 121 5.55 -10.46 15.93
CA PRO A 121 6.76 -10.30 16.74
C PRO A 121 8.04 -10.68 16.00
N GLU A 122 8.02 -11.70 15.14
CA GLU A 122 9.16 -12.11 14.35
C GLU A 122 9.51 -11.05 13.28
N ILE A 123 8.52 -10.51 12.57
CA ILE A 123 8.75 -9.42 11.61
C ILE A 123 9.33 -8.19 12.33
N VAL A 124 8.71 -7.76 13.44
CA VAL A 124 9.20 -6.63 14.26
C VAL A 124 10.63 -6.84 14.70
N SER A 125 10.96 -8.03 15.22
CA SER A 125 12.32 -8.37 15.64
C SER A 125 13.33 -8.24 14.50
N LYS A 126 12.94 -8.59 13.28
CA LYS A 126 13.78 -8.46 12.08
C LYS A 126 13.90 -7.01 11.62
N MET A 127 12.85 -6.22 11.73
CA MET A 127 12.85 -4.79 11.39
C MET A 127 13.73 -3.97 12.36
N VAL A 128 13.59 -4.19 13.67
CA VAL A 128 14.26 -3.39 14.70
C VAL A 128 15.64 -3.95 15.06
N GLY A 129 15.86 -5.27 14.91
CA GLY A 129 17.07 -5.94 15.34
C GLY A 129 17.00 -6.46 16.77
N ARG A 130 17.92 -7.38 17.15
CA ARG A 130 17.89 -8.16 18.39
C ARG A 130 17.88 -7.36 19.71
N ASN A 131 18.09 -6.05 19.68
CA ASN A 131 18.18 -5.23 20.89
C ASN A 131 16.82 -4.69 21.41
N ALA A 132 15.70 -4.91 20.71
CA ALA A 132 14.41 -4.38 21.15
C ALA A 132 13.62 -5.31 22.08
N VAL A 133 14.05 -6.55 22.29
CA VAL A 133 13.30 -7.54 23.09
C VAL A 133 13.50 -7.38 24.60
N SER A 134 14.35 -6.43 25.06
CA SER A 134 14.70 -6.28 26.49
C SER A 134 13.79 -5.37 27.30
N TYR A 135 12.73 -4.78 26.75
CA TYR A 135 11.94 -3.77 27.46
C TYR A 135 10.52 -4.20 27.87
N THR A 136 10.14 -5.46 27.74
CA THR A 136 8.80 -5.93 28.12
C THR A 136 8.66 -6.44 29.55
N HIS A 137 9.68 -6.28 30.42
CA HIS A 137 9.59 -6.60 31.86
C HIS A 137 9.97 -5.40 32.73
N LEU A 138 9.21 -4.32 32.66
CA LEU A 138 9.08 -3.39 33.78
C LEU A 138 7.90 -3.86 34.63
N THR A 139 8.18 -4.78 35.53
CA THR A 139 7.30 -5.03 36.71
C THR A 139 7.24 -3.74 37.51
N LEU A 140 6.05 -3.16 37.58
CA LEU A 140 5.76 -2.11 38.54
C LEU A 140 5.97 -2.66 39.95
N PRO A 141 6.68 -1.98 40.84
CA PRO A 141 6.76 -2.39 42.23
C PRO A 141 5.36 -2.23 42.86
N THR A 142 4.81 -3.32 43.37
CA THR A 142 3.66 -3.31 44.24
C THR A 142 4.07 -2.59 45.53
N ASN A 143 3.48 -1.41 45.78
CA ASN A 143 3.53 -0.76 47.08
C ASN A 143 2.53 -1.47 48.00
N ASP A 144 3.02 -2.41 48.79
CA ASP A 144 2.36 -2.83 50.01
C ASP A 144 2.69 -1.81 51.12
N GLN A 145 1.73 -0.98 51.49
CA GLN A 145 1.53 -0.49 52.86
C GLN A 145 0.05 -0.13 53.09
#